data_4a6baa16164d50d483bc1279495614a5
#
_entry.id   4a6baa16164d50d483bc1279495614a5
#
_cell.length_a   1.000
_cell.length_b   1.000
_cell.length_c   1.000
_cell.angle_alpha   90.00
_cell.angle_beta   90.00
_cell.angle_gamma   90.00
#
_symmetry.space_group_name_H-M   'P 1'
#
loop_
_entity.id
_entity.type
_entity.pdbx_description
1 polymer ?
#
loop_
_entity_poly.entity_id
_entity_poly.type
_entity_poly.pdbx_seq_one_letter_code
_entity_poly.pdbx_strand_id
1 'polypeptide(L)'
;MKTRLLSALLFCASTLIAQKSDTLQITSENINTKVLREGTSRYLVYFKMKKDSVRTQTQFWTRTIKRTDYIGKPAIEITQEWEDKDSIMHIVKSISDATTMQPLYHKTWWNVQTSRTSTAKSINSTIVDFLSKTVEHNGKNLSNADTAIQSKRIWDGYKSSLDKYYLNWHLDLETFPLLPYRKGVTFVVPFYDPGTASNFQKVAYTVTGSAELIGYDDKKIDCWLLVHESKGNKEVFWISKKTKEVLKLEQEIGGRAYRYKIKLGFSN
;
A
#
# COMPACT_ATOMS: atom_id res chain seq x y z
N MET A 1 -58.75 -4.11 -52.54
CA MET A 1 -57.85 -3.12 -51.91
C MET A 1 -57.04 -3.84 -50.85
N LYS A 2 -55.74 -4.06 -51.08
CA LYS A 2 -54.82 -4.74 -50.13
C LYS A 2 -53.85 -3.70 -49.62
N THR A 3 -54.03 -3.29 -48.38
CA THR A 3 -53.13 -2.34 -47.69
C THR A 3 -51.93 -3.08 -47.12
N ARG A 4 -50.74 -2.76 -47.61
CA ARG A 4 -49.47 -3.30 -47.13
C ARG A 4 -48.96 -2.40 -45.98
N LEU A 5 -48.90 -2.96 -44.79
CA LEU A 5 -48.25 -2.34 -43.63
C LEU A 5 -46.72 -2.55 -43.78
N LEU A 6 -45.99 -1.45 -43.89
CA LEU A 6 -44.54 -1.46 -43.91
C LEU A 6 -44.06 -1.22 -42.49
N SER A 7 -43.57 -2.30 -41.80
CA SER A 7 -42.91 -2.19 -40.49
C SER A 7 -41.46 -1.77 -40.67
N ALA A 8 -41.14 -0.53 -40.28
CA ALA A 8 -39.79 -0.04 -40.19
C ALA A 8 -39.15 -0.52 -38.88
N LEU A 9 -38.24 -1.50 -38.95
CA LEU A 9 -37.40 -1.87 -37.84
C LEU A 9 -36.27 -0.83 -37.69
N LEU A 10 -36.36 0.01 -36.65
CA LEU A 10 -35.26 0.88 -36.23
C LEU A 10 -34.22 0.01 -35.46
N PHE A 11 -33.12 -0.31 -36.12
CA PHE A 11 -31.93 -0.89 -35.47
C PHE A 11 -31.22 0.25 -34.72
N CYS A 12 -31.42 0.37 -33.42
CA CYS A 12 -30.57 1.16 -32.55
C CYS A 12 -29.25 0.39 -32.34
N ALA A 13 -28.25 0.69 -33.18
CA ALA A 13 -26.90 0.28 -32.94
C ALA A 13 -26.33 1.06 -31.75
N SER A 14 -26.47 0.50 -30.55
CA SER A 14 -25.73 0.97 -29.38
C SER A 14 -24.26 0.66 -29.59
N THR A 15 -23.49 1.65 -30.04
CA THR A 15 -22.03 1.61 -30.04
C THR A 15 -21.59 1.54 -28.59
N LEU A 16 -21.29 0.34 -28.12
CA LEU A 16 -20.48 0.12 -26.92
C LEU A 16 -19.10 0.72 -27.21
N ILE A 17 -18.92 1.99 -26.84
CA ILE A 17 -17.60 2.59 -26.75
C ILE A 17 -16.90 1.86 -25.60
N ALA A 18 -16.12 0.83 -25.92
CA ALA A 18 -15.19 0.23 -24.98
C ALA A 18 -14.27 1.36 -24.49
N GLN A 19 -14.51 1.84 -23.29
CA GLN A 19 -13.71 2.89 -22.67
C GLN A 19 -12.32 2.29 -22.50
N LYS A 20 -11.40 2.68 -23.39
CA LYS A 20 -9.98 2.27 -23.33
C LYS A 20 -9.50 2.66 -21.93
N SER A 21 -9.19 1.68 -21.10
CA SER A 21 -8.70 1.95 -19.76
C SER A 21 -7.42 2.74 -19.88
N ASP A 22 -7.44 3.97 -19.35
CA ASP A 22 -6.28 4.85 -19.37
C ASP A 22 -5.27 4.29 -18.34
N THR A 23 -4.23 3.63 -18.85
CA THR A 23 -3.22 2.98 -18.02
C THR A 23 -1.98 3.86 -17.95
N LEU A 24 -1.58 4.22 -16.73
CA LEU A 24 -0.41 5.03 -16.45
C LEU A 24 0.63 4.19 -15.70
N GLN A 25 1.81 4.04 -16.31
CA GLN A 25 2.98 3.48 -15.63
C GLN A 25 3.52 4.51 -14.63
N ILE A 26 3.62 4.13 -13.36
CA ILE A 26 4.15 5.02 -12.33
C ILE A 26 5.67 5.03 -12.38
N THR A 27 6.22 6.24 -12.45
CA THR A 27 7.64 6.56 -12.46
C THR A 27 7.92 7.69 -11.46
N SER A 28 9.19 8.01 -11.24
CA SER A 28 9.58 9.17 -10.42
C SER A 28 9.06 10.51 -10.92
N GLU A 29 8.72 10.61 -12.21
CA GLU A 29 8.30 11.87 -12.85
C GLU A 29 6.81 12.18 -12.65
N ASN A 30 5.99 11.15 -12.39
CA ASN A 30 4.55 11.33 -12.31
C ASN A 30 3.96 11.13 -10.91
N ILE A 31 4.80 11.14 -9.89
CA ILE A 31 4.39 11.21 -8.49
C ILE A 31 4.57 12.61 -7.91
N ASN A 32 3.84 12.92 -6.85
CA ASN A 32 3.92 14.21 -6.17
C ASN A 32 4.21 14.05 -4.67
N THR A 33 5.47 14.09 -4.27
CA THR A 33 5.88 13.96 -2.86
C THR A 33 5.53 15.16 -1.98
N LYS A 34 5.17 16.33 -2.59
CA LYS A 34 4.78 17.55 -1.86
C LYS A 34 3.45 17.38 -1.12
N VAL A 35 2.64 16.39 -1.49
CA VAL A 35 1.37 16.09 -0.80
C VAL A 35 1.58 15.47 0.58
N LEU A 36 2.74 14.85 0.82
CA LEU A 36 3.06 14.28 2.13
C LEU A 36 3.34 15.40 3.13
N ARG A 37 2.51 15.43 4.16
CA ARG A 37 2.64 16.39 5.27
C ARG A 37 3.42 15.75 6.40
N GLU A 38 4.32 16.51 7.00
CA GLU A 38 5.01 16.10 8.22
C GLU A 38 4.02 16.00 9.38
N GLY A 39 4.28 15.09 10.28
CA GLY A 39 3.45 14.85 11.44
C GLY A 39 3.18 13.39 11.69
N THR A 40 2.36 13.13 12.70
CA THR A 40 2.01 11.78 13.14
C THR A 40 0.55 11.49 12.86
N SER A 41 0.29 10.32 12.28
CA SER A 41 -1.05 9.78 12.08
C SER A 41 -1.18 8.45 12.79
N ARG A 42 -2.38 8.14 13.25
CA ARG A 42 -2.68 6.86 13.89
C ARG A 42 -3.83 6.17 13.17
N TYR A 43 -3.71 4.85 12.99
CA TYR A 43 -4.70 4.02 12.34
C TYR A 43 -5.18 2.92 13.29
N LEU A 44 -6.48 2.69 13.32
CA LEU A 44 -7.07 1.49 13.88
C LEU A 44 -7.03 0.41 12.81
N VAL A 45 -6.39 -0.72 13.11
CA VAL A 45 -6.34 -1.89 12.23
C VAL A 45 -6.99 -3.07 12.91
N TYR A 46 -7.87 -3.76 12.21
CA TYR A 46 -8.53 -4.96 12.75
C TYR A 46 -8.89 -5.94 11.64
N PHE A 47 -9.13 -7.17 12.04
CA PHE A 47 -9.56 -8.25 11.15
C PHE A 47 -10.95 -8.75 11.52
N LYS A 48 -11.62 -9.35 10.53
CA LYS A 48 -12.85 -10.12 10.69
C LYS A 48 -12.70 -11.42 9.90
N MET A 49 -13.19 -12.54 10.46
CA MET A 49 -13.14 -13.84 9.75
C MET A 49 -14.26 -13.99 8.73
N LYS A 50 -15.34 -13.22 8.89
CA LYS A 50 -16.43 -13.02 7.91
C LYS A 50 -16.81 -11.55 7.95
N LYS A 51 -17.41 -11.04 6.89
CA LYS A 51 -17.78 -9.63 6.76
C LYS A 51 -18.56 -9.11 7.98
N ASP A 52 -19.52 -9.88 8.46
CA ASP A 52 -20.41 -9.52 9.56
C ASP A 52 -19.99 -10.07 10.93
N SER A 53 -18.78 -10.67 11.03
CA SER A 53 -18.27 -11.18 12.30
C SER A 53 -17.72 -10.06 13.19
N VAL A 54 -17.49 -10.38 14.47
CA VAL A 54 -16.84 -9.48 15.41
C VAL A 54 -15.40 -9.16 14.98
N ARG A 55 -14.92 -8.01 15.43
CA ARG A 55 -13.51 -7.61 15.21
C ARG A 55 -12.59 -8.51 16.01
N THR A 56 -11.46 -8.86 15.39
CA THR A 56 -10.38 -9.63 15.99
C THR A 56 -9.04 -8.96 15.68
N GLN A 57 -8.00 -9.28 16.44
CA GLN A 57 -6.63 -8.80 16.20
C GLN A 57 -6.56 -7.28 16.03
N THR A 58 -7.20 -6.56 16.92
CA THR A 58 -7.19 -5.08 16.91
C THR A 58 -5.80 -4.57 17.22
N GLN A 59 -5.31 -3.65 16.41
CA GLN A 59 -3.99 -3.03 16.50
C GLN A 59 -4.11 -1.52 16.29
N PHE A 60 -3.15 -0.78 16.80
CA PHE A 60 -2.93 0.62 16.47
C PHE A 60 -1.62 0.75 15.70
N TRP A 61 -1.67 1.44 14.57
CA TRP A 61 -0.49 1.74 13.77
C TRP A 61 -0.23 3.24 13.83
N THR A 62 0.84 3.63 14.50
CA THR A 62 1.33 5.00 14.55
C THR A 62 2.35 5.18 13.45
N ARG A 63 2.18 6.22 12.62
CA ARG A 63 3.05 6.54 11.48
C ARG A 63 3.45 8.00 11.56
N THR A 64 4.75 8.27 11.49
CA THR A 64 5.30 9.64 11.54
C THR A 64 6.11 9.93 10.29
N ILE A 65 5.82 11.03 9.63
CA ILE A 65 6.52 11.54 8.45
C ILE A 65 7.34 12.75 8.85
N LYS A 66 8.62 12.76 8.47
CA LYS A 66 9.54 13.90 8.65
C LYS A 66 10.34 14.13 7.37
N ARG A 67 10.56 15.40 7.03
CA ARG A 67 11.57 15.77 6.04
C ARG A 67 12.92 15.88 6.74
N THR A 68 13.95 15.35 6.11
CA THR A 68 15.28 15.25 6.70
C THR A 68 16.35 15.31 5.61
N ASP A 69 17.60 15.26 6.01
CA ASP A 69 18.73 14.95 5.15
C ASP A 69 19.24 13.54 5.46
N TYR A 70 19.59 12.79 4.43
CA TYR A 70 20.21 11.48 4.57
C TYR A 70 21.46 11.39 3.69
N ILE A 71 22.61 11.43 4.34
CA ILE A 71 23.93 11.38 3.68
C ILE A 71 24.05 12.44 2.58
N GLY A 72 23.70 13.70 2.92
CA GLY A 72 23.79 14.86 2.03
C GLY A 72 22.70 14.92 0.95
N LYS A 73 21.61 14.14 1.08
CA LYS A 73 20.47 14.13 0.15
C LYS A 73 19.18 14.50 0.87
N PRO A 74 18.37 15.40 0.33
CA PRO A 74 17.03 15.65 0.83
C PRO A 74 16.21 14.36 0.84
N ALA A 75 15.63 14.02 1.99
CA ALA A 75 14.95 12.74 2.19
C ALA A 75 13.63 12.91 2.96
N ILE A 76 12.79 11.88 2.88
CA ILE A 76 11.60 11.71 3.71
C ILE A 76 11.83 10.47 4.58
N GLU A 77 11.81 10.67 5.88
CA GLU A 77 11.83 9.62 6.88
C GLU A 77 10.40 9.28 7.29
N ILE A 78 10.07 8.00 7.26
CA ILE A 78 8.78 7.47 7.73
C ILE A 78 9.07 6.41 8.77
N THR A 79 8.60 6.65 10.00
CA THR A 79 8.64 5.66 11.06
C THR A 79 7.25 5.08 11.28
N GLN A 80 7.20 3.80 11.63
CA GLN A 80 5.96 3.12 11.97
C GLN A 80 6.14 2.32 13.25
N GLU A 81 5.09 2.31 14.06
CA GLU A 81 4.98 1.48 15.24
C GLU A 81 3.60 0.83 15.26
N TRP A 82 3.57 -0.50 15.34
CA TRP A 82 2.34 -1.27 15.38
C TRP A 82 2.20 -1.90 16.74
N GLU A 83 1.13 -1.53 17.44
CA GLU A 83 0.80 -2.01 18.77
C GLU A 83 -0.40 -2.93 18.72
N ASP A 84 -0.34 -4.05 19.39
CA ASP A 84 -1.53 -4.78 19.82
C ASP A 84 -1.93 -4.34 21.26
N LYS A 85 -2.84 -5.08 21.89
CA LYS A 85 -3.33 -4.74 23.25
C LYS A 85 -2.23 -4.68 24.31
N ASP A 86 -1.11 -5.39 24.14
CA ASP A 86 -0.14 -5.66 25.20
C ASP A 86 1.29 -5.23 24.86
N SER A 87 1.62 -5.05 23.60
CA SER A 87 3.01 -4.80 23.20
C SER A 87 3.17 -4.22 21.80
N ILE A 88 4.34 -3.64 21.56
CA ILE A 88 4.78 -3.29 20.21
C ILE A 88 5.14 -4.59 19.48
N MET A 89 4.52 -4.79 18.33
CA MET A 89 4.71 -5.96 17.48
C MET A 89 5.67 -5.69 16.33
N HIS A 90 5.72 -4.44 15.86
CA HIS A 90 6.47 -4.08 14.68
C HIS A 90 6.92 -2.63 14.73
N ILE A 91 8.18 -2.42 14.37
CA ILE A 91 8.77 -1.08 14.21
C ILE A 91 9.40 -1.01 12.84
N VAL A 92 9.19 0.11 12.16
CA VAL A 92 9.80 0.41 10.86
C VAL A 92 10.45 1.78 10.89
N LYS A 93 11.61 1.87 10.25
CA LYS A 93 12.20 3.13 9.81
C LYS A 93 12.52 3.02 8.32
N SER A 94 11.89 3.86 7.52
CA SER A 94 12.14 3.97 6.08
C SER A 94 12.63 5.37 5.76
N ILE A 95 13.65 5.47 4.93
CA ILE A 95 14.15 6.74 4.40
C ILE A 95 14.10 6.62 2.89
N SER A 96 13.47 7.60 2.24
CA SER A 96 13.33 7.67 0.80
C SER A 96 13.78 9.02 0.27
N ASP A 97 14.22 9.06 -0.97
CA ASP A 97 14.54 10.31 -1.66
C ASP A 97 13.32 11.25 -1.67
N ALA A 98 13.52 12.52 -1.31
CA ALA A 98 12.43 13.47 -1.10
C ALA A 98 11.66 13.82 -2.38
N THR A 99 12.23 13.58 -3.56
CA THR A 99 11.64 13.92 -4.86
C THR A 99 11.01 12.69 -5.52
N THR A 100 11.72 11.57 -5.52
CA THR A 100 11.36 10.36 -6.27
C THR A 100 10.68 9.30 -5.41
N MET A 101 10.73 9.44 -4.08
CA MET A 101 10.29 8.42 -3.12
C MET A 101 11.02 7.06 -3.27
N GLN A 102 12.10 7.01 -4.06
CA GLN A 102 12.96 5.83 -4.17
C GLN A 102 13.56 5.51 -2.79
N PRO A 103 13.47 4.28 -2.29
CA PRO A 103 14.06 3.91 -1.01
C PRO A 103 15.58 4.11 -0.97
N LEU A 104 16.08 4.70 0.10
CA LEU A 104 17.51 4.88 0.42
C LEU A 104 17.92 3.95 1.56
N TYR A 105 17.02 3.75 2.52
CA TYR A 105 17.24 2.91 3.69
C TYR A 105 15.91 2.34 4.18
N HIS A 106 15.92 1.10 4.65
CA HIS A 106 14.75 0.48 5.26
C HIS A 106 15.16 -0.47 6.38
N LYS A 107 14.60 -0.28 7.57
CA LYS A 107 14.81 -1.15 8.72
C LYS A 107 13.48 -1.61 9.27
N THR A 108 13.35 -2.91 9.50
CA THR A 108 12.19 -3.50 10.18
C THR A 108 12.62 -4.27 11.41
N TRP A 109 11.76 -4.26 12.40
CA TRP A 109 11.85 -5.11 13.57
C TRP A 109 10.46 -5.70 13.84
N TRP A 110 10.42 -7.00 14.04
CA TRP A 110 9.21 -7.75 14.34
C TRP A 110 9.36 -8.51 15.63
N ASN A 111 8.31 -8.51 16.47
CA ASN A 111 8.17 -9.30 17.67
C ASN A 111 6.87 -10.09 17.55
N VAL A 112 6.92 -11.26 16.98
CA VAL A 112 5.74 -12.05 16.63
C VAL A 112 5.71 -13.38 17.38
N GLN A 113 4.52 -13.86 17.69
CA GLN A 113 4.36 -15.20 18.26
C GLN A 113 4.83 -16.26 17.26
N THR A 114 5.59 -17.24 17.76
CA THR A 114 6.14 -18.34 16.93
C THR A 114 5.05 -19.28 16.43
N SER A 115 3.93 -19.40 17.16
CA SER A 115 2.73 -20.12 16.73
C SER A 115 1.49 -19.59 17.46
N ARG A 116 0.29 -19.96 16.98
CA ARG A 116 -0.98 -19.54 17.61
C ARG A 116 -1.15 -20.05 19.04
N THR A 117 -0.48 -21.13 19.41
CA THR A 117 -0.57 -21.79 20.71
C THR A 117 0.60 -21.48 21.62
N SER A 118 1.65 -20.84 21.11
CA SER A 118 2.85 -20.49 21.86
C SER A 118 2.77 -19.08 22.46
N THR A 119 3.20 -18.92 23.69
CA THR A 119 3.49 -17.62 24.29
C THR A 119 4.89 -17.11 23.89
N ALA A 120 5.73 -17.99 23.32
CA ALA A 120 7.07 -17.62 22.88
C ALA A 120 6.99 -16.66 21.69
N LYS A 121 7.75 -15.58 21.77
CA LYS A 121 7.89 -14.59 20.72
C LYS A 121 9.22 -14.77 20.01
N SER A 122 9.25 -14.52 18.71
CA SER A 122 10.45 -14.48 17.89
C SER A 122 10.71 -13.06 17.45
N ILE A 123 11.94 -12.61 17.60
CA ILE A 123 12.38 -11.32 17.12
C ILE A 123 13.04 -11.55 15.75
N ASN A 124 12.57 -10.81 14.76
CA ASN A 124 13.17 -10.76 13.44
C ASN A 124 13.46 -9.32 13.07
N SER A 125 14.66 -9.05 12.61
CA SER A 125 15.05 -7.73 12.12
C SER A 125 15.70 -7.82 10.75
N THR A 126 15.40 -6.83 9.91
CA THR A 126 16.04 -6.72 8.60
C THR A 126 16.42 -5.28 8.34
N ILE A 127 17.59 -5.06 7.81
CA ILE A 127 18.08 -3.77 7.34
C ILE A 127 18.43 -3.90 5.87
N VAL A 128 17.93 -2.99 5.06
CA VAL A 128 18.33 -2.82 3.66
C VAL A 128 18.86 -1.41 3.50
N ASP A 129 20.13 -1.30 3.21
CA ASP A 129 20.78 -0.05 2.85
C ASP A 129 21.03 -0.06 1.35
N PHE A 130 20.30 0.78 0.63
CA PHE A 130 20.36 0.85 -0.83
C PHE A 130 21.56 1.65 -1.33
N LEU A 131 22.16 2.51 -0.50
CA LEU A 131 23.34 3.28 -0.86
C LEU A 131 24.60 2.41 -0.77
N SER A 132 24.76 1.66 0.32
CA SER A 132 25.87 0.70 0.49
C SER A 132 25.60 -0.64 -0.19
N LYS A 133 24.38 -0.86 -0.72
CA LYS A 133 23.92 -2.11 -1.35
C LYS A 133 24.07 -3.33 -0.44
N THR A 134 23.70 -3.18 0.83
CA THR A 134 23.78 -4.25 1.83
C THR A 134 22.39 -4.66 2.33
N VAL A 135 22.26 -5.93 2.68
CA VAL A 135 21.09 -6.49 3.34
C VAL A 135 21.53 -7.26 4.56
N GLU A 136 21.03 -6.87 5.71
CA GLU A 136 21.27 -7.60 6.97
C GLU A 136 19.94 -8.24 7.43
N HIS A 137 20.00 -9.49 7.85
CA HIS A 137 18.86 -10.19 8.46
C HIS A 137 19.31 -10.85 9.77
N ASN A 138 18.68 -10.48 10.87
CA ASN A 138 19.00 -10.94 12.23
C ASN A 138 20.50 -10.82 12.57
N GLY A 139 21.12 -9.68 12.24
CA GLY A 139 22.54 -9.40 12.51
C GLY A 139 23.51 -10.05 11.52
N LYS A 140 23.03 -10.77 10.50
CA LYS A 140 23.86 -11.39 9.47
C LYS A 140 23.73 -10.66 8.15
N ASN A 141 24.84 -10.23 7.57
CA ASN A 141 24.88 -9.73 6.19
C ASN A 141 24.61 -10.86 5.21
N LEU A 142 23.64 -10.65 4.33
CA LEU A 142 23.22 -11.62 3.32
C LEU A 142 24.08 -11.52 2.05
N SER A 143 24.24 -12.63 1.36
CA SER A 143 25.01 -12.72 0.11
C SER A 143 24.50 -13.84 -0.79
N ASN A 144 25.09 -13.96 -1.98
CA ASN A 144 24.83 -15.07 -2.89
C ASN A 144 25.25 -16.44 -2.32
N ALA A 145 26.13 -16.47 -1.32
CA ALA A 145 26.60 -17.71 -0.67
C ALA A 145 25.64 -18.25 0.38
N ASP A 146 24.57 -17.49 0.73
CA ASP A 146 23.61 -17.95 1.71
C ASP A 146 22.79 -19.15 1.21
N THR A 147 22.76 -20.21 2.01
CA THR A 147 22.02 -21.44 1.72
C THR A 147 20.72 -21.57 2.51
N ALA A 148 20.59 -20.86 3.64
CA ALA A 148 19.36 -20.84 4.42
C ALA A 148 18.22 -20.25 3.57
N ILE A 149 17.11 -21.00 3.46
CA ILE A 149 15.99 -20.67 2.55
C ILE A 149 15.48 -19.24 2.74
N GLN A 150 15.31 -18.81 3.98
CA GLN A 150 14.82 -17.47 4.29
C GLN A 150 15.81 -16.38 3.87
N SER A 151 17.10 -16.53 4.23
CA SER A 151 18.17 -15.61 3.85
C SER A 151 18.28 -15.49 2.34
N LYS A 152 18.28 -16.63 1.65
CA LYS A 152 18.35 -16.68 0.19
C LYS A 152 17.16 -15.94 -0.46
N ARG A 153 15.93 -16.16 0.01
CA ARG A 153 14.73 -15.50 -0.52
C ARG A 153 14.77 -13.99 -0.33
N ILE A 154 15.18 -13.51 0.85
CA ILE A 154 15.33 -12.07 1.12
C ILE A 154 16.38 -11.47 0.20
N TRP A 155 17.53 -12.14 0.04
CA TRP A 155 18.61 -11.69 -0.85
C TRP A 155 18.18 -11.68 -2.32
N ASP A 156 17.49 -12.71 -2.80
CA ASP A 156 16.97 -12.78 -4.17
C ASP A 156 15.90 -11.70 -4.43
N GLY A 157 15.03 -11.43 -3.45
CA GLY A 157 14.09 -10.32 -3.48
C GLY A 157 14.78 -8.98 -3.67
N TYR A 158 15.80 -8.71 -2.85
CA TYR A 158 16.62 -7.50 -2.96
C TYR A 158 17.28 -7.40 -4.35
N LYS A 159 17.94 -8.46 -4.83
CA LYS A 159 18.56 -8.47 -6.17
C LYS A 159 17.55 -8.18 -7.28
N SER A 160 16.32 -8.63 -7.14
CA SER A 160 15.27 -8.41 -8.12
C SER A 160 14.91 -6.93 -8.29
N SER A 161 15.20 -6.10 -7.28
CA SER A 161 14.89 -4.66 -7.25
C SER A 161 16.05 -3.77 -7.71
N LEU A 162 17.26 -4.31 -7.83
CA LEU A 162 18.44 -3.52 -8.23
C LEU A 162 18.25 -2.87 -9.60
N ASP A 163 18.78 -1.66 -9.73
CA ASP A 163 18.78 -0.86 -10.96
C ASP A 163 17.38 -0.58 -11.55
N LYS A 164 16.34 -0.67 -10.71
CA LYS A 164 14.96 -0.36 -11.05
C LYS A 164 14.41 0.77 -10.19
N TYR A 165 13.52 1.56 -10.77
CA TYR A 165 12.67 2.45 -9.99
C TYR A 165 11.53 1.66 -9.38
N TYR A 166 11.26 1.87 -8.10
CA TYR A 166 10.13 1.30 -7.39
C TYR A 166 9.78 2.11 -6.14
N LEU A 167 8.56 1.92 -5.67
CA LEU A 167 8.06 2.44 -4.41
C LEU A 167 8.06 1.31 -3.36
N ASN A 168 8.31 1.69 -2.12
CA ASN A 168 8.31 0.75 -1.01
C ASN A 168 6.87 0.32 -0.69
N TRP A 169 6.54 -0.96 -0.90
CA TRP A 169 5.20 -1.47 -0.65
C TRP A 169 4.80 -1.41 0.83
N HIS A 170 5.76 -1.45 1.73
CA HIS A 170 5.53 -1.31 3.18
C HIS A 170 4.95 0.06 3.56
N LEU A 171 5.09 1.04 2.67
CA LEU A 171 4.62 2.41 2.81
C LEU A 171 3.35 2.69 1.99
N ASP A 172 2.43 1.73 1.90
CA ASP A 172 1.19 1.84 1.12
C ASP A 172 0.40 3.12 1.43
N LEU A 173 0.30 3.50 2.72
CA LEU A 173 -0.43 4.67 3.17
C LEU A 173 0.24 6.01 2.81
N GLU A 174 1.53 6.03 2.54
CA GLU A 174 2.28 7.20 2.06
C GLU A 174 2.51 7.17 0.55
N THR A 175 2.52 6.00 -0.06
CA THR A 175 2.75 5.82 -1.50
C THR A 175 1.52 6.21 -2.32
N PHE A 176 0.34 5.76 -1.94
CA PHE A 176 -0.87 6.05 -2.70
C PHE A 176 -1.26 7.54 -2.72
N PRO A 177 -1.04 8.35 -1.67
CA PRO A 177 -1.20 9.80 -1.76
C PRO A 177 -0.48 10.48 -2.91
N LEU A 178 0.64 9.91 -3.38
CA LEU A 178 1.50 10.51 -4.39
C LEU A 178 0.94 10.47 -5.82
N LEU A 179 -0.07 9.62 -6.07
CA LEU A 179 -0.54 9.27 -7.41
C LEU A 179 -1.42 10.37 -8.02
N PRO A 180 -1.37 10.58 -9.36
CA PRO A 180 -2.13 11.61 -10.06
C PRO A 180 -3.58 11.18 -10.34
N TYR A 181 -4.42 11.21 -9.33
CA TYR A 181 -5.79 10.69 -9.36
C TYR A 181 -6.69 11.35 -10.40
N ARG A 182 -7.36 10.50 -11.21
CA ARG A 182 -8.51 10.84 -12.06
C ARG A 182 -9.40 9.62 -12.23
N LYS A 183 -10.69 9.81 -12.50
CA LYS A 183 -11.65 8.70 -12.66
C LYS A 183 -11.25 7.79 -13.82
N GLY A 184 -11.29 6.48 -13.59
CA GLY A 184 -11.07 5.45 -14.61
C GLY A 184 -9.60 5.15 -14.93
N VAL A 185 -8.64 5.89 -14.35
CA VAL A 185 -7.22 5.60 -14.57
C VAL A 185 -6.80 4.31 -13.85
N THR A 186 -5.98 3.52 -14.51
CA THR A 186 -5.28 2.37 -13.89
C THR A 186 -3.82 2.72 -13.73
N PHE A 187 -3.34 2.80 -12.51
CA PHE A 187 -1.92 2.95 -12.18
C PHE A 187 -1.24 1.59 -12.16
N VAL A 188 -0.16 1.43 -12.90
CA VAL A 188 0.74 0.28 -12.79
C VAL A 188 1.92 0.72 -11.95
N VAL A 189 1.89 0.36 -10.68
CA VAL A 189 2.87 0.81 -9.69
C VAL A 189 3.97 -0.22 -9.54
N PRO A 190 5.25 0.17 -9.78
CA PRO A 190 6.38 -0.69 -9.48
C PRO A 190 6.59 -0.74 -7.98
N PHE A 191 6.53 -1.93 -7.39
CA PHE A 191 6.71 -2.16 -5.98
C PHE A 191 7.81 -3.16 -5.66
N TYR A 192 8.48 -2.92 -4.56
CA TYR A 192 9.27 -3.89 -3.82
C TYR A 192 9.04 -3.66 -2.33
N ASP A 193 8.95 -4.75 -1.56
CA ASP A 193 8.84 -4.70 -0.09
C ASP A 193 10.20 -5.05 0.52
N PRO A 194 11.00 -4.04 0.93
CA PRO A 194 12.39 -4.25 1.33
C PRO A 194 12.52 -5.15 2.56
N GLY A 195 13.50 -6.03 2.52
CA GLY A 195 13.80 -6.93 3.62
C GLY A 195 12.85 -8.12 3.77
N THR A 196 11.95 -8.31 2.81
CA THR A 196 11.08 -9.48 2.75
C THR A 196 11.51 -10.46 1.66
N ALA A 197 10.84 -11.63 1.60
CA ALA A 197 11.03 -12.61 0.54
C ALA A 197 10.29 -12.27 -0.77
N SER A 198 9.69 -11.08 -0.87
CA SER A 198 9.00 -10.62 -2.08
C SER A 198 10.00 -10.20 -3.16
N ASN A 199 9.64 -10.39 -4.41
CA ASN A 199 10.39 -9.84 -5.54
C ASN A 199 9.84 -8.48 -5.95
N PHE A 200 10.62 -7.73 -6.74
CA PHE A 200 10.13 -6.59 -7.49
C PHE A 200 8.94 -7.02 -8.37
N GLN A 201 7.87 -6.23 -8.36
CA GLN A 201 6.67 -6.50 -9.15
C GLN A 201 5.97 -5.21 -9.56
N LYS A 202 5.18 -5.29 -10.62
CA LYS A 202 4.29 -4.21 -11.06
C LYS A 202 2.86 -4.59 -10.70
N VAL A 203 2.20 -3.73 -9.95
CA VAL A 203 0.84 -3.99 -9.43
C VAL A 203 -0.12 -2.95 -9.98
N ALA A 204 -1.24 -3.41 -10.54
CA ALA A 204 -2.25 -2.53 -11.10
C ALA A 204 -3.28 -2.13 -10.03
N TYR A 205 -3.52 -0.82 -9.92
CA TYR A 205 -4.56 -0.23 -9.09
C TYR A 205 -5.43 0.69 -9.95
N THR A 206 -6.74 0.49 -9.92
CA THR A 206 -7.69 1.27 -10.73
C THR A 206 -8.49 2.23 -9.87
N VAL A 207 -8.61 3.48 -10.30
CA VAL A 207 -9.54 4.45 -9.71
C VAL A 207 -10.93 4.18 -10.26
N THR A 208 -11.71 3.38 -9.54
CA THR A 208 -13.04 2.93 -9.99
C THR A 208 -14.13 4.01 -9.88
N GLY A 209 -13.87 5.06 -9.09
CA GLY A 209 -14.79 6.15 -8.89
C GLY A 209 -14.50 6.94 -7.64
N SER A 210 -15.54 7.51 -7.06
CA SER A 210 -15.49 8.22 -5.78
C SER A 210 -16.68 7.88 -4.91
N ALA A 211 -16.52 8.04 -3.59
CA ALA A 211 -17.58 7.90 -2.61
C ALA A 211 -17.33 8.84 -1.44
N GLU A 212 -18.41 9.13 -0.69
CA GLU A 212 -18.32 9.93 0.52
C GLU A 212 -18.01 9.05 1.73
N LEU A 213 -17.06 9.48 2.55
CA LEU A 213 -16.76 8.89 3.86
C LEU A 213 -17.18 9.91 4.94
N ILE A 214 -17.85 9.43 5.98
CA ILE A 214 -18.23 10.29 7.09
C ILE A 214 -17.05 10.41 8.05
N GLY A 215 -16.59 11.63 8.31
CA GLY A 215 -15.55 11.96 9.28
C GLY A 215 -16.07 11.85 10.72
N TYR A 216 -15.17 11.99 11.69
CA TYR A 216 -15.54 11.95 13.11
C TYR A 216 -16.40 13.16 13.55
N ASP A 217 -16.38 14.24 12.77
CA ASP A 217 -17.18 15.46 12.94
C ASP A 217 -18.50 15.45 12.14
N ASP A 218 -18.94 14.25 11.73
CA ASP A 218 -20.10 13.97 10.88
C ASP A 218 -20.09 14.66 9.51
N LYS A 219 -18.97 15.27 9.13
CA LYS A 219 -18.82 15.86 7.81
C LYS A 219 -18.46 14.82 6.77
N LYS A 220 -19.00 15.04 5.58
CA LYS A 220 -18.72 14.21 4.41
C LYS A 220 -17.36 14.56 3.81
N ILE A 221 -16.57 13.55 3.54
CA ILE A 221 -15.28 13.67 2.90
C ILE A 221 -15.33 12.93 1.57
N ASP A 222 -15.15 13.66 0.48
CA ASP A 222 -15.13 13.08 -0.86
C ASP A 222 -13.79 12.36 -1.10
N CYS A 223 -13.88 11.06 -1.41
CA CYS A 223 -12.74 10.18 -1.58
C CYS A 223 -12.70 9.54 -2.97
N TRP A 224 -11.51 9.39 -3.53
CA TRP A 224 -11.26 8.44 -4.60
C TRP A 224 -11.28 7.02 -4.05
N LEU A 225 -11.80 6.08 -4.84
CA LEU A 225 -11.72 4.64 -4.57
C LEU A 225 -10.62 4.04 -5.46
N LEU A 226 -9.51 3.69 -4.86
CA LEU A 226 -8.39 3.02 -5.52
C LEU A 226 -8.47 1.52 -5.22
N VAL A 227 -8.66 0.71 -6.27
CA VAL A 227 -8.99 -0.71 -6.15
C VAL A 227 -7.91 -1.56 -6.79
N HIS A 228 -7.47 -2.58 -6.09
CA HIS A 228 -6.71 -3.70 -6.62
C HIS A 228 -7.49 -4.99 -6.42
N GLU A 229 -7.60 -5.77 -7.48
CA GLU A 229 -8.18 -7.11 -7.44
C GLU A 229 -7.19 -8.11 -8.01
N SER A 230 -6.93 -9.15 -7.26
CA SER A 230 -6.14 -10.30 -7.69
C SER A 230 -6.84 -11.57 -7.21
N LYS A 231 -6.41 -12.72 -7.70
CA LYS A 231 -7.06 -14.00 -7.46
C LYS A 231 -7.43 -14.20 -5.98
N GLY A 232 -8.72 -14.03 -5.64
CA GLY A 232 -9.27 -14.20 -4.30
C GLY A 232 -8.97 -13.05 -3.30
N ASN A 233 -8.38 -11.95 -3.75
CA ASN A 233 -8.11 -10.78 -2.90
C ASN A 233 -8.67 -9.51 -3.55
N LYS A 234 -9.18 -8.62 -2.71
CA LYS A 234 -9.63 -7.29 -3.13
C LYS A 234 -9.21 -6.27 -2.11
N GLU A 235 -8.64 -5.17 -2.58
CA GLU A 235 -8.26 -4.02 -1.77
C GLU A 235 -8.97 -2.77 -2.27
N VAL A 236 -9.56 -2.00 -1.38
CA VAL A 236 -10.20 -0.72 -1.68
C VAL A 236 -9.62 0.33 -0.74
N PHE A 237 -8.81 1.22 -1.27
CA PHE A 237 -8.27 2.36 -0.56
C PHE A 237 -9.16 3.59 -0.80
N TRP A 238 -9.53 4.27 0.27
CA TRP A 238 -10.29 5.49 0.28
C TRP A 238 -9.33 6.67 0.45
N ILE A 239 -9.11 7.42 -0.62
CA ILE A 239 -8.14 8.52 -0.68
C ILE A 239 -8.89 9.83 -0.67
N SER A 240 -8.72 10.66 0.36
CA SER A 240 -9.31 11.99 0.40
C SER A 240 -8.92 12.81 -0.84
N LYS A 241 -9.90 13.35 -1.56
CA LYS A 241 -9.62 14.22 -2.71
C LYS A 241 -8.93 15.52 -2.31
N LYS A 242 -9.23 16.03 -1.11
CA LYS A 242 -8.71 17.29 -0.57
C LYS A 242 -7.31 17.11 0.01
N THR A 243 -7.14 16.20 0.98
CA THR A 243 -5.87 16.04 1.71
C THR A 243 -4.91 15.06 1.06
N LYS A 244 -5.39 14.23 0.11
CA LYS A 244 -4.69 13.11 -0.54
C LYS A 244 -4.34 11.95 0.39
N GLU A 245 -4.70 12.02 1.65
CA GLU A 245 -4.41 10.97 2.62
C GLU A 245 -5.25 9.72 2.39
N VAL A 246 -4.70 8.57 2.71
CA VAL A 246 -5.46 7.32 2.83
C VAL A 246 -6.23 7.36 4.14
N LEU A 247 -7.55 7.45 4.06
CA LEU A 247 -8.42 7.50 5.25
C LEU A 247 -8.88 6.11 5.68
N LYS A 248 -9.04 5.19 4.71
CA LYS A 248 -9.52 3.84 4.98
C LYS A 248 -8.97 2.86 3.95
N LEU A 249 -8.67 1.65 4.40
CA LEU A 249 -8.51 0.46 3.56
C LEU A 249 -9.54 -0.58 3.97
N GLU A 250 -10.18 -1.17 2.98
CA GLU A 250 -10.98 -2.38 3.09
C GLU A 250 -10.30 -3.47 2.25
N GLN A 251 -9.90 -4.55 2.87
CA GLN A 251 -9.24 -5.65 2.18
C GLN A 251 -9.98 -6.96 2.44
N GLU A 252 -10.32 -7.66 1.38
CA GLU A 252 -10.79 -9.04 1.41
C GLU A 252 -9.63 -9.96 1.06
N ILE A 253 -9.41 -11.00 1.85
CA ILE A 253 -8.28 -11.94 1.75
C ILE A 253 -8.84 -13.35 1.59
N GLY A 254 -8.65 -13.95 0.42
CA GLY A 254 -9.06 -15.32 0.10
C GLY A 254 -10.57 -15.58 0.25
N GLY A 255 -11.42 -14.55 0.17
CA GLY A 255 -12.87 -14.66 0.37
C GLY A 255 -13.28 -15.04 1.80
N ARG A 256 -12.35 -15.03 2.77
CA ARG A 256 -12.60 -15.56 4.14
C ARG A 256 -12.25 -14.60 5.25
N ALA A 257 -11.26 -13.77 5.05
CA ALA A 257 -10.81 -12.79 6.05
C ALA A 257 -10.90 -11.38 5.48
N TYR A 258 -11.22 -10.45 6.34
CA TYR A 258 -11.33 -9.03 6.00
C TYR A 258 -10.41 -8.25 6.92
N ARG A 259 -9.57 -7.37 6.36
CA ARG A 259 -8.74 -6.44 7.09
C ARG A 259 -9.20 -5.02 6.82
N TYR A 260 -9.25 -4.24 7.86
CA TYR A 260 -9.58 -2.82 7.80
C TYR A 260 -8.44 -2.01 8.40
N LYS A 261 -8.05 -0.93 7.74
CA LYS A 261 -7.22 0.14 8.32
C LYS A 261 -8.05 1.41 8.27
N ILE A 262 -8.22 2.10 9.39
CA ILE A 262 -9.02 3.33 9.47
C ILE A 262 -8.16 4.38 10.15
N LYS A 263 -7.89 5.50 9.47
CA LYS A 263 -7.21 6.65 10.04
C LYS A 263 -8.03 7.22 11.20
N LEU A 264 -7.43 7.49 12.33
CA LEU A 264 -8.10 8.11 13.47
C LEU A 264 -8.03 9.65 13.36
N GLY A 265 -9.09 10.32 13.84
CA GLY A 265 -9.13 11.77 13.92
C GLY A 265 -9.15 12.49 12.56
N PHE A 266 -9.54 11.83 11.46
CA PHE A 266 -9.67 12.52 10.19
C PHE A 266 -10.95 13.37 10.15
N SER A 267 -10.84 14.56 9.57
CA SER A 267 -11.93 15.51 9.34
C SER A 267 -11.80 16.15 7.95
N ASN A 268 -12.82 16.90 7.54
CA ASN A 268 -12.81 17.57 6.23
C ASN A 268 -11.88 18.81 6.20
#